data_ef900512405c3fe709f7676dbd061aef
#
_entry.id   ef900512405c3fe709f7676dbd061aef
#
_cell.length_a   1.000
_cell.length_b   1.000
_cell.length_c   1.000
_cell.angle_alpha   90.00
_cell.angle_beta   90.00
_cell.angle_gamma   90.00
#
_symmetry.space_group_name_H-M   'P 1'
#
loop_
_entity.id
_entity.type
_entity.pdbx_description
1 polymer ?
#
loop_
_entity_poly.entity_id
_entity_poly.type
_entity_poly.pdbx_seq_one_letter_code
_entity_poly.pdbx_strand_id
1 'polypeptide(L)'
;MRLRALLAAGLLLVAPLTARVGAQGLRSKIDQLFIFGAGDDPLFLTGSADPNNTAAIRAHGAHFVPSAVSQNGSIIEFLTTAIAGNVANAPIGSTSGGETFRFEAGVPVRTSISSGPIFAERAQTLGRGRAAVGIGRTSSHFSSLRGVDLHSIDLYFTHQNVDFAGCDSTYGLACKQMGVPLLENDIMQFKLNMDINIDVNSIYATYGLFDNMDVGVVLPLVSTRLHGRSDAQIIPFGGPTVAHFFAGTPSNPVLSASRDVDGSAFGLGDVAVRTKIGVRQSDHANLALLADARFATGDEEDLLGSGKFSARGLAIVSARYGTFAPHGNAGYVFRAGGAQNDAVLATIGFDDLMAERITLAVDLVSELQVGRSTLVLPPAVQYDYPFKRTIVPTSIPDMADNIVNGSFGFKFATTTGFTIVTNALVPLNRGGLRANVTYTTGLEFSF
;
A
#
# COMPACT_ATOMS: atom_id res chain seq x y z
N MET A 1 -29.01 -26.20 21.69
CA MET A 1 -29.90 -25.13 21.18
C MET A 1 -29.28 -23.72 21.20
N ARG A 2 -28.16 -23.47 21.90
CA ARG A 2 -27.56 -22.11 22.00
C ARG A 2 -26.61 -21.75 20.85
N LEU A 3 -26.09 -22.70 20.05
CA LEU A 3 -25.14 -22.45 18.96
C LEU A 3 -25.84 -21.97 17.66
N ARG A 4 -27.14 -22.31 17.48
CA ARG A 4 -27.90 -21.86 16.28
C ARG A 4 -28.34 -20.39 16.35
N ALA A 5 -28.42 -19.81 17.52
CA ALA A 5 -28.78 -18.40 17.71
C ALA A 5 -27.64 -17.43 17.43
N LEU A 6 -26.36 -17.86 17.62
CA LEU A 6 -25.19 -17.03 17.33
C LEU A 6 -24.83 -16.96 15.84
N LEU A 7 -25.13 -18.02 15.07
CA LEU A 7 -24.95 -18.02 13.61
C LEU A 7 -26.01 -17.18 12.87
N ALA A 8 -27.20 -17.03 13.43
CA ALA A 8 -28.26 -16.19 12.85
C ALA A 8 -28.03 -14.68 13.08
N ALA A 9 -27.36 -14.30 14.16
CA ALA A 9 -27.02 -12.90 14.45
C ALA A 9 -25.83 -12.36 13.62
N GLY A 10 -24.96 -13.25 13.11
CA GLY A 10 -23.81 -12.88 12.27
C GLY A 10 -24.16 -12.58 10.81
N LEU A 11 -25.31 -13.03 10.32
CA LEU A 11 -25.68 -12.87 8.90
C LEU A 11 -26.52 -11.62 8.60
N LEU A 12 -26.94 -10.87 9.60
CA LEU A 12 -27.84 -9.71 9.46
C LEU A 12 -27.12 -8.35 9.43
N LEU A 13 -25.79 -8.31 9.46
CA LEU A 13 -25.00 -7.06 9.47
C LEU A 13 -24.28 -6.76 8.15
N VAL A 14 -24.57 -7.49 7.08
CA VAL A 14 -24.13 -7.15 5.72
C VAL A 14 -25.30 -6.47 4.97
N ALA A 15 -25.81 -5.38 5.53
CA ALA A 15 -26.49 -4.40 4.69
C ALA A 15 -25.37 -3.64 3.94
N PRO A 16 -25.48 -3.42 2.61
CA PRO A 16 -24.50 -2.65 1.89
C PRO A 16 -24.57 -1.20 2.40
N LEU A 17 -23.58 -0.80 3.21
CA LEU A 17 -23.32 0.60 3.54
C LEU A 17 -22.72 1.30 2.31
N THR A 18 -23.37 1.19 1.17
CA THR A 18 -23.05 1.96 -0.02
C THR A 18 -23.94 3.20 -0.09
N ALA A 19 -23.76 4.11 0.83
CA ALA A 19 -24.11 5.49 0.55
C ALA A 19 -23.00 6.06 -0.35
N ARG A 20 -23.03 5.76 -1.64
CA ARG A 20 -22.31 6.52 -2.64
C ARG A 20 -22.97 7.90 -2.73
N VAL A 21 -22.59 8.82 -1.88
CA VAL A 21 -22.65 10.22 -2.22
C VAL A 21 -21.67 10.38 -3.37
N GLY A 22 -22.05 10.98 -4.50
CA GLY A 22 -21.23 11.11 -5.69
C GLY A 22 -19.99 12.01 -5.52
N ALA A 23 -19.13 11.67 -4.56
CA ALA A 23 -17.79 12.21 -4.42
C ALA A 23 -16.87 11.44 -5.36
N GLN A 24 -16.03 12.17 -6.07
CA GLN A 24 -14.95 11.55 -6.87
C GLN A 24 -14.07 10.72 -5.95
N GLY A 25 -13.69 9.51 -6.37
CA GLY A 25 -12.83 8.61 -5.61
C GLY A 25 -11.46 9.26 -5.29
N LEU A 26 -10.82 8.80 -4.23
CA LEU A 26 -9.51 9.34 -3.82
C LEU A 26 -8.44 9.19 -4.89
N ARG A 27 -8.53 8.12 -5.70
CA ARG A 27 -7.65 7.90 -6.84
C ARG A 27 -7.76 9.04 -7.86
N SER A 28 -8.97 9.41 -8.23
CA SER A 28 -9.20 10.53 -9.16
C SER A 28 -8.77 11.88 -8.60
N LYS A 29 -8.70 12.05 -7.30
CA LYS A 29 -8.15 13.26 -6.66
C LYS A 29 -6.63 13.37 -6.83
N ILE A 30 -5.91 12.26 -6.84
CA ILE A 30 -4.47 12.25 -7.17
C ILE A 30 -4.29 12.72 -8.61
N ASP A 31 -5.12 12.24 -9.54
CA ASP A 31 -5.06 12.67 -10.94
C ASP A 31 -5.32 14.17 -11.10
N GLN A 32 -6.22 14.73 -10.29
CA GLN A 32 -6.52 16.17 -10.30
C GLN A 32 -5.34 17.06 -9.90
N LEU A 33 -4.35 16.53 -9.16
CA LEU A 33 -3.10 17.26 -8.87
C LEU A 33 -2.32 17.66 -10.13
N PHE A 34 -2.63 17.02 -11.27
CA PHE A 34 -1.95 17.23 -12.55
C PHE A 34 -2.83 17.93 -13.59
N ILE A 35 -3.97 18.51 -13.17
CA ILE A 35 -4.90 19.21 -14.07
C ILE A 35 -4.93 20.67 -13.66
N PHE A 36 -4.45 21.55 -14.55
CA PHE A 36 -4.38 22.99 -14.36
C PHE A 36 -5.18 23.71 -15.42
N GLY A 37 -5.74 24.84 -15.03
CA GLY A 37 -6.58 25.65 -15.91
C GLY A 37 -8.06 25.31 -15.78
N ALA A 38 -8.89 26.17 -16.34
CA ALA A 38 -10.34 26.01 -16.39
C ALA A 38 -10.86 26.42 -17.77
N GLY A 39 -11.97 25.81 -18.19
CA GLY A 39 -12.63 26.13 -19.45
C GLY A 39 -12.03 25.42 -20.66
N ASP A 40 -11.92 26.12 -21.76
CA ASP A 40 -11.60 25.54 -23.06
C ASP A 40 -10.10 25.30 -23.31
N ASP A 41 -9.22 25.76 -22.42
CA ASP A 41 -7.77 25.70 -22.59
C ASP A 41 -7.04 25.21 -21.31
N PRO A 42 -7.45 24.10 -20.73
CA PRO A 42 -6.75 23.52 -19.58
C PRO A 42 -5.50 22.79 -20.03
N LEU A 43 -4.45 22.85 -19.21
CA LEU A 43 -3.28 22.01 -19.39
C LEU A 43 -3.52 20.66 -18.70
N PHE A 44 -3.86 19.67 -19.49
CA PHE A 44 -4.04 18.30 -19.05
C PHE A 44 -2.77 17.49 -19.26
N LEU A 45 -2.38 16.73 -18.25
CA LEU A 45 -1.29 15.77 -18.36
C LEU A 45 -1.81 14.33 -18.32
N THR A 46 -2.85 14.07 -17.53
CA THR A 46 -3.54 12.77 -17.52
C THR A 46 -4.55 12.72 -18.67
N GLY A 47 -4.64 11.55 -19.30
CA GLY A 47 -5.59 11.30 -20.38
C GLY A 47 -5.36 12.11 -21.65
N SER A 48 -4.29 12.86 -21.74
CA SER A 48 -3.98 13.65 -22.95
C SER A 48 -3.52 12.79 -24.13
N ALA A 49 -3.16 11.53 -23.88
CA ALA A 49 -2.96 10.52 -24.93
C ALA A 49 -4.28 9.95 -25.50
N ASP A 50 -5.41 10.19 -24.85
CA ASP A 50 -6.70 9.74 -25.37
C ASP A 50 -7.11 10.58 -26.59
N PRO A 51 -7.26 9.95 -27.77
CA PRO A 51 -7.68 10.65 -28.99
C PRO A 51 -9.10 11.24 -28.90
N ASN A 52 -9.88 10.84 -27.88
CA ASN A 52 -11.22 11.39 -27.63
C ASN A 52 -11.18 12.60 -26.67
N ASN A 53 -10.03 12.90 -26.06
CA ASN A 53 -9.90 14.05 -25.19
C ASN A 53 -9.71 15.33 -26.01
N THR A 54 -10.84 15.94 -26.39
CA THR A 54 -10.85 17.14 -27.23
C THR A 54 -10.18 18.35 -26.60
N ALA A 55 -10.15 18.45 -25.28
CA ALA A 55 -9.45 19.52 -24.57
C ALA A 55 -7.93 19.38 -24.68
N ALA A 56 -7.41 18.18 -24.51
CA ALA A 56 -5.98 17.89 -24.68
C ALA A 56 -5.52 18.10 -26.13
N ILE A 57 -6.31 17.65 -27.12
CA ILE A 57 -6.04 17.85 -28.54
C ILE A 57 -6.01 19.35 -28.86
N ARG A 58 -6.90 20.14 -28.29
CA ARG A 58 -6.93 21.60 -28.51
C ARG A 58 -5.73 22.28 -27.88
N ALA A 59 -5.36 21.92 -26.65
CA ALA A 59 -4.25 22.51 -25.91
C ALA A 59 -2.89 22.25 -26.59
N HIS A 60 -2.70 21.03 -27.11
CA HIS A 60 -1.42 20.60 -27.69
C HIS A 60 -1.35 20.72 -29.19
N GLY A 61 -2.51 20.72 -29.87
CA GLY A 61 -2.55 20.89 -31.33
C GLY A 61 -1.65 19.92 -32.10
N ALA A 62 -0.98 20.42 -33.09
CA ALA A 62 -0.15 19.62 -34.00
C ALA A 62 1.24 19.28 -33.44
N HIS A 63 1.68 19.89 -32.34
CA HIS A 63 3.00 19.63 -31.74
C HIS A 63 2.95 18.56 -30.64
N PHE A 64 1.79 18.01 -30.38
CA PHE A 64 1.59 16.99 -29.36
C PHE A 64 2.27 15.67 -29.74
N VAL A 65 3.09 15.14 -28.83
CA VAL A 65 3.80 13.87 -29.00
C VAL A 65 3.18 12.79 -28.10
N PRO A 66 2.45 11.82 -28.64
CA PRO A 66 1.72 10.83 -27.84
C PRO A 66 2.60 10.02 -26.89
N SER A 67 3.83 9.68 -27.29
CA SER A 67 4.76 8.92 -26.44
C SER A 67 5.18 9.70 -25.19
N ALA A 68 5.43 11.01 -25.30
CA ALA A 68 5.77 11.84 -24.15
C ALA A 68 4.61 11.92 -23.15
N VAL A 69 3.38 12.02 -23.63
CA VAL A 69 2.19 12.04 -22.79
C VAL A 69 1.96 10.70 -22.08
N SER A 70 2.11 9.60 -22.81
CA SER A 70 2.02 8.26 -22.22
C SER A 70 3.03 8.06 -21.10
N GLN A 71 4.27 8.55 -21.29
CA GLN A 71 5.31 8.50 -20.28
C GLN A 71 4.97 9.35 -19.06
N ASN A 72 4.48 10.57 -19.25
CA ASN A 72 4.06 11.44 -18.15
C ASN A 72 2.90 10.80 -17.36
N GLY A 73 1.92 10.21 -18.06
CA GLY A 73 0.81 9.49 -17.44
C GLY A 73 1.28 8.30 -16.58
N SER A 74 2.32 7.59 -16.99
CA SER A 74 2.86 6.45 -16.25
C SER A 74 3.41 6.82 -14.86
N ILE A 75 3.92 8.04 -14.69
CA ILE A 75 4.36 8.53 -13.36
C ILE A 75 3.17 8.65 -12.41
N ILE A 76 2.06 9.16 -12.91
CA ILE A 76 0.84 9.36 -12.11
C ILE A 76 0.26 8.00 -11.71
N GLU A 77 0.19 7.07 -12.65
CA GLU A 77 -0.27 5.71 -12.39
C GLU A 77 0.65 4.99 -11.40
N PHE A 78 1.97 5.19 -11.51
CA PHE A 78 2.95 4.69 -10.54
C PHE A 78 2.63 5.16 -9.12
N LEU A 79 2.44 6.46 -8.91
CA LEU A 79 2.14 7.02 -7.60
C LEU A 79 0.85 6.44 -7.03
N THR A 80 -0.21 6.42 -7.84
CA THR A 80 -1.53 5.93 -7.43
C THR A 80 -1.50 4.45 -7.07
N THR A 81 -0.83 3.64 -7.89
CA THR A 81 -0.69 2.20 -7.67
C THR A 81 0.17 1.89 -6.44
N ALA A 82 1.25 2.65 -6.23
CA ALA A 82 2.09 2.50 -5.04
C ALA A 82 1.31 2.79 -3.75
N ILE A 83 0.45 3.80 -3.76
CA ILE A 83 -0.40 4.13 -2.61
C ILE A 83 -1.43 3.02 -2.37
N ALA A 84 -2.24 2.67 -3.38
CA ALA A 84 -3.28 1.66 -3.27
C ALA A 84 -2.74 0.31 -2.78
N GLY A 85 -1.59 -0.08 -3.30
CA GLY A 85 -0.95 -1.32 -2.93
C GLY A 85 -0.47 -1.39 -1.48
N ASN A 86 0.01 -0.28 -0.95
CA ASN A 86 0.42 -0.23 0.45
C ASN A 86 -0.77 -0.25 1.42
N VAL A 87 -1.90 0.35 1.03
CA VAL A 87 -3.16 0.25 1.80
C VAL A 87 -3.61 -1.20 1.93
N ALA A 88 -3.66 -1.92 0.81
CA ALA A 88 -4.09 -3.31 0.78
C ALA A 88 -3.17 -4.26 1.58
N ASN A 89 -1.90 -3.91 1.67
CA ASN A 89 -0.89 -4.69 2.41
C ASN A 89 -0.64 -4.18 3.82
N ALA A 90 -1.48 -3.28 4.34
CA ALA A 90 -1.37 -2.82 5.73
C ALA A 90 -1.26 -4.02 6.67
N PRO A 91 -0.30 -4.02 7.61
CA PRO A 91 -0.06 -5.16 8.47
C PRO A 91 -1.27 -5.42 9.36
N ILE A 92 -1.80 -6.63 9.29
CA ILE A 92 -2.85 -7.14 10.16
C ILE A 92 -2.15 -7.94 11.24
N GLY A 93 -2.48 -7.69 12.51
CA GLY A 93 -1.91 -8.42 13.63
C GLY A 93 -2.12 -9.94 13.54
N SER A 94 -1.31 -10.68 14.27
CA SER A 94 -1.41 -12.14 14.36
C SER A 94 -2.80 -12.56 14.82
N THR A 95 -3.35 -13.58 14.18
CA THR A 95 -4.61 -14.22 14.61
C THR A 95 -4.39 -15.33 15.64
N SER A 96 -3.13 -15.57 16.01
CA SER A 96 -2.72 -16.53 17.05
C SER A 96 -2.69 -15.89 18.43
N GLY A 97 -3.43 -14.82 18.64
CA GLY A 97 -3.50 -14.14 19.93
C GLY A 97 -4.12 -15.01 21.01
N GLY A 98 -3.65 -14.81 22.23
CA GLY A 98 -4.21 -15.44 23.40
C GLY A 98 -3.55 -16.74 23.85
N GLU A 99 -4.20 -17.39 24.79
CA GLU A 99 -3.74 -18.65 25.40
C GLU A 99 -4.02 -19.82 24.46
N THR A 100 -3.02 -20.65 24.20
CA THR A 100 -3.19 -21.92 23.51
C THR A 100 -3.29 -23.08 24.53
N PHE A 101 -4.08 -24.10 24.19
CA PHE A 101 -4.33 -25.22 25.06
C PHE A 101 -4.13 -26.54 24.34
N ARG A 102 -3.63 -27.55 25.04
CA ARG A 102 -3.62 -28.94 24.61
C ARG A 102 -4.57 -29.73 25.49
N PHE A 103 -5.30 -30.64 24.90
CA PHE A 103 -6.13 -31.56 25.72
C PHE A 103 -5.30 -32.77 26.14
N GLU A 104 -5.11 -32.94 27.43
CA GLU A 104 -4.53 -34.14 28.04
C GLU A 104 -5.63 -34.86 28.78
N ALA A 105 -5.92 -36.09 28.35
CA ALA A 105 -7.01 -36.90 28.92
C ALA A 105 -8.37 -36.17 29.02
N GLY A 106 -8.67 -35.29 28.04
CA GLY A 106 -9.92 -34.52 27.99
C GLY A 106 -9.92 -33.24 28.84
N VAL A 107 -8.82 -32.92 29.52
CA VAL A 107 -8.68 -31.67 30.29
C VAL A 107 -7.85 -30.67 29.49
N PRO A 108 -8.31 -29.42 29.33
CA PRO A 108 -7.52 -28.40 28.67
C PRO A 108 -6.34 -27.98 29.54
N VAL A 109 -5.13 -28.27 29.09
CA VAL A 109 -3.88 -27.83 29.70
C VAL A 109 -3.33 -26.66 28.93
N ARG A 110 -3.07 -25.54 29.59
CA ARG A 110 -2.49 -24.33 28.96
C ARG A 110 -1.09 -24.63 28.44
N THR A 111 -0.87 -24.45 27.16
CA THR A 111 0.42 -24.69 26.49
C THR A 111 1.23 -23.42 26.23
N SER A 112 0.59 -22.26 26.20
CA SER A 112 1.27 -20.97 26.07
C SER A 112 1.49 -20.33 27.43
N ILE A 113 2.70 -19.92 27.73
CA ILE A 113 3.04 -19.13 28.92
C ILE A 113 2.89 -17.63 28.58
N SER A 114 3.32 -17.22 27.39
CA SER A 114 3.23 -15.84 26.88
C SER A 114 2.00 -15.65 25.99
N SER A 115 1.56 -14.40 25.80
CA SER A 115 0.40 -14.04 24.97
C SER A 115 0.68 -14.05 23.46
N GLY A 116 1.91 -14.38 23.03
CA GLY A 116 2.28 -14.56 21.63
C GLY A 116 2.80 -13.33 20.91
N PRO A 117 3.30 -13.51 19.66
CA PRO A 117 3.78 -12.43 18.84
C PRO A 117 2.64 -11.49 18.41
N ILE A 118 2.99 -10.36 17.79
CA ILE A 118 2.02 -9.36 17.35
C ILE A 118 1.83 -9.42 15.84
N PHE A 119 2.90 -9.53 15.05
CA PHE A 119 2.84 -9.64 13.59
C PHE A 119 3.31 -10.99 13.05
N ALA A 120 4.18 -11.68 13.76
CA ALA A 120 4.52 -13.06 13.44
C ALA A 120 3.36 -14.01 13.81
N GLU A 121 3.37 -15.19 13.24
CA GLU A 121 2.43 -16.27 13.60
C GLU A 121 3.15 -17.32 14.46
N ARG A 122 2.44 -17.89 15.41
CA ARG A 122 2.88 -19.09 16.14
C ARG A 122 2.42 -20.36 15.45
N ALA A 123 3.20 -21.42 15.59
CA ALA A 123 2.85 -22.73 15.04
C ALA A 123 1.75 -23.46 15.84
N GLN A 124 1.47 -23.05 17.08
CA GLN A 124 0.40 -23.66 17.88
C GLN A 124 -0.98 -23.27 17.31
N THR A 125 -1.91 -24.23 17.37
CA THR A 125 -3.33 -24.05 17.06
C THR A 125 -4.13 -23.78 18.34
N LEU A 126 -5.35 -23.27 18.18
CA LEU A 126 -6.25 -23.04 19.31
C LEU A 126 -6.72 -24.35 19.95
N GLY A 127 -6.83 -25.40 19.13
CA GLY A 127 -7.44 -26.67 19.53
C GLY A 127 -8.94 -26.73 19.28
N ARG A 128 -9.47 -27.93 19.13
CA ARG A 128 -10.86 -28.19 18.75
C ARG A 128 -11.88 -27.48 19.64
N GLY A 129 -12.82 -26.77 18.98
CA GLY A 129 -13.98 -26.14 19.64
C GLY A 129 -13.66 -24.85 20.38
N ARG A 130 -12.42 -24.37 20.32
CA ARG A 130 -12.02 -23.08 20.91
C ARG A 130 -12.12 -21.97 19.88
N ALA A 131 -12.35 -20.76 20.39
CA ALA A 131 -12.43 -19.60 19.55
C ALA A 131 -11.57 -18.45 20.12
N ALA A 132 -11.05 -17.63 19.23
CA ALA A 132 -10.43 -16.36 19.55
C ALA A 132 -11.09 -15.27 18.70
N VAL A 133 -11.40 -14.14 19.31
CA VAL A 133 -11.94 -12.97 18.63
C VAL A 133 -11.13 -11.77 19.05
N GLY A 134 -11.02 -10.78 18.17
CA GLY A 134 -10.31 -9.57 18.52
C GLY A 134 -10.67 -8.42 17.62
N ILE A 135 -10.33 -7.24 18.10
CA ILE A 135 -10.36 -5.99 17.37
C ILE A 135 -8.98 -5.34 17.45
N GLY A 136 -8.54 -4.76 16.36
CA GLY A 136 -7.27 -4.06 16.31
C GLY A 136 -7.37 -2.80 15.48
N ARG A 137 -6.59 -1.79 15.82
CA ARG A 137 -6.41 -0.60 15.03
C ARG A 137 -4.94 -0.44 14.68
N THR A 138 -4.66 -0.34 13.39
CA THR A 138 -3.34 0.00 12.86
C THR A 138 -3.43 1.37 12.20
N SER A 139 -2.57 2.30 12.63
CA SER A 139 -2.53 3.68 12.14
C SER A 139 -1.17 3.95 11.50
N SER A 140 -1.19 4.42 10.26
CA SER A 140 -0.01 4.75 9.45
C SER A 140 -0.14 6.15 8.89
N HIS A 141 0.85 6.98 9.18
CA HIS A 141 1.06 8.28 8.54
C HIS A 141 2.25 8.15 7.60
N PHE A 142 2.00 8.13 6.30
CA PHE A 142 3.06 7.92 5.31
C PHE A 142 3.87 9.19 5.11
N SER A 143 5.18 9.03 5.07
CA SER A 143 6.15 10.13 5.00
C SER A 143 7.07 10.04 3.79
N SER A 144 7.27 8.86 3.21
CA SER A 144 8.19 8.72 2.08
C SER A 144 7.80 7.61 1.12
N LEU A 145 8.15 7.77 -0.16
CA LEU A 145 8.05 6.77 -1.22
C LEU A 145 9.46 6.48 -1.75
N ARG A 146 9.91 5.23 -1.62
CA ARG A 146 11.29 4.81 -1.97
C ARG A 146 12.37 5.74 -1.39
N GLY A 147 12.13 6.28 -0.20
CA GLY A 147 13.04 7.18 0.51
C GLY A 147 12.98 8.65 0.10
N VAL A 148 12.13 9.01 -0.86
CA VAL A 148 11.82 10.42 -1.20
C VAL A 148 10.68 10.89 -0.31
N ASP A 149 10.83 12.07 0.30
CA ASP A 149 9.82 12.69 1.16
C ASP A 149 8.54 12.98 0.35
N LEU A 150 7.39 12.52 0.84
CA LEU A 150 6.08 12.78 0.20
C LEU A 150 5.72 14.26 0.17
N HIS A 151 6.31 15.08 1.03
CA HIS A 151 6.08 16.53 1.05
C HIS A 151 6.95 17.27 0.02
N SER A 152 7.84 16.58 -0.72
CA SER A 152 8.77 17.18 -1.68
C SER A 152 9.16 16.22 -2.80
N ILE A 153 8.18 15.76 -3.56
CA ILE A 153 8.43 14.95 -4.76
C ILE A 153 8.54 15.87 -5.96
N ASP A 154 9.71 15.86 -6.62
CA ASP A 154 9.90 16.58 -7.88
C ASP A 154 9.56 15.67 -9.07
N LEU A 155 8.73 16.19 -9.99
CA LEU A 155 8.40 15.56 -11.27
C LEU A 155 8.64 16.55 -12.39
N TYR A 156 9.14 16.04 -13.54
CA TYR A 156 9.39 16.85 -14.74
C TYR A 156 8.68 16.21 -15.93
N PHE A 157 7.76 16.95 -16.49
CA PHE A 157 7.00 16.54 -17.67
C PHE A 157 7.50 17.28 -18.90
N THR A 158 7.58 16.55 -19.99
CA THR A 158 8.15 17.02 -21.26
C THR A 158 7.21 16.69 -22.41
N HIS A 159 7.38 17.40 -23.53
CA HIS A 159 6.71 17.07 -24.79
C HIS A 159 7.57 16.20 -25.70
N GLN A 160 8.84 16.00 -25.34
CA GLN A 160 9.77 15.30 -26.22
C GLN A 160 9.42 13.84 -26.38
N ASN A 161 9.57 13.31 -27.59
CA ASN A 161 9.49 11.90 -27.88
C ASN A 161 10.62 11.15 -27.16
N VAL A 162 10.24 10.23 -26.25
CA VAL A 162 11.17 9.47 -25.41
C VAL A 162 11.57 8.14 -26.03
N ASP A 163 10.84 7.67 -27.04
CA ASP A 163 11.14 6.40 -27.71
C ASP A 163 12.38 6.53 -28.62
N PHE A 164 12.58 7.73 -29.15
CA PHE A 164 13.71 8.06 -30.01
C PHE A 164 14.27 9.41 -29.60
N ALA A 165 15.44 9.46 -29.05
CA ALA A 165 16.09 10.73 -28.70
C ALA A 165 16.13 11.67 -29.91
N GLY A 166 15.41 12.79 -29.84
CA GLY A 166 15.32 13.75 -30.90
C GLY A 166 14.52 13.33 -32.15
N CYS A 167 13.64 12.34 -32.03
CA CYS A 167 12.81 11.83 -33.11
C CYS A 167 11.32 11.96 -32.80
N ASP A 168 10.58 12.49 -33.74
CA ASP A 168 9.13 12.50 -33.76
C ASP A 168 8.60 11.98 -35.09
N SER A 169 8.17 10.73 -35.13
CA SER A 169 7.61 10.09 -36.31
C SER A 169 6.27 10.71 -36.76
N THR A 170 5.56 11.37 -35.85
CA THR A 170 4.27 12.01 -36.14
C THR A 170 4.40 13.14 -37.13
N TYR A 171 5.54 13.83 -37.17
CA TYR A 171 5.81 14.92 -38.06
C TYR A 171 6.65 14.53 -39.29
N GLY A 172 6.87 13.23 -39.49
CA GLY A 172 7.64 12.75 -40.64
C GLY A 172 9.12 13.16 -40.60
N LEU A 173 9.61 13.67 -39.51
CA LEU A 173 11.01 13.99 -39.31
C LEU A 173 11.79 12.70 -39.13
N ALA A 174 12.87 12.52 -39.87
CA ALA A 174 13.69 11.32 -39.94
C ALA A 174 14.46 11.05 -38.64
N CYS A 175 13.79 10.96 -37.50
CA CYS A 175 14.34 10.61 -36.22
C CYS A 175 15.57 11.40 -35.77
N LYS A 176 15.68 12.66 -36.17
CA LYS A 176 16.82 13.50 -35.84
C LYS A 176 16.48 14.73 -35.01
N GLN A 177 15.22 15.12 -35.00
CA GLN A 177 14.77 16.34 -34.33
C GLN A 177 13.29 16.22 -33.98
N MET A 178 12.89 16.80 -32.88
CA MET A 178 11.50 17.03 -32.57
C MET A 178 10.87 18.01 -33.54
N GLY A 179 9.56 18.05 -33.62
CA GLY A 179 8.80 18.91 -34.51
C GLY A 179 9.25 20.38 -34.50
N VAL A 180 8.69 21.20 -33.63
CA VAL A 180 9.06 22.60 -33.48
C VAL A 180 9.75 22.82 -32.14
N PRO A 181 11.09 22.91 -32.07
CA PRO A 181 11.83 23.07 -30.81
C PRO A 181 11.36 24.25 -29.95
N LEU A 182 10.85 25.29 -30.58
CA LEU A 182 10.29 26.45 -29.88
C LEU A 182 9.05 26.11 -29.04
N LEU A 183 8.27 25.13 -29.47
CA LEU A 183 7.03 24.71 -28.81
C LEU A 183 7.22 23.52 -27.87
N GLU A 184 8.22 22.69 -28.15
CA GLU A 184 8.36 21.36 -27.49
C GLU A 184 9.50 21.31 -26.48
N ASN A 185 10.32 22.35 -26.38
CA ASN A 185 11.42 22.40 -25.43
C ASN A 185 11.02 22.88 -24.03
N ASP A 186 9.81 23.36 -23.85
CA ASP A 186 9.31 23.74 -22.53
C ASP A 186 9.18 22.50 -21.62
N ILE A 187 9.58 22.67 -20.37
CA ILE A 187 9.51 21.65 -19.34
C ILE A 187 8.54 22.12 -18.28
N MET A 188 7.68 21.22 -17.82
CA MET A 188 6.84 21.50 -16.69
C MET A 188 7.38 20.76 -15.47
N GLN A 189 7.81 21.51 -14.48
CA GLN A 189 8.20 21.00 -13.16
C GLN A 189 6.99 21.00 -12.24
N PHE A 190 6.79 19.90 -11.52
CA PHE A 190 5.83 19.78 -10.44
C PHE A 190 6.56 19.52 -9.15
N LYS A 191 6.14 20.19 -8.10
CA LYS A 191 6.46 19.85 -6.73
C LYS A 191 5.20 19.33 -6.06
N LEU A 192 5.20 18.04 -5.73
CA LEU A 192 4.09 17.43 -5.01
C LEU A 192 4.38 17.41 -3.52
N ASN A 193 3.37 17.79 -2.77
CA ASN A 193 3.30 17.65 -1.32
C ASN A 193 2.07 16.81 -1.02
N MET A 194 2.24 15.62 -0.44
CA MET A 194 1.14 14.71 -0.14
C MET A 194 1.18 14.29 1.33
N ASP A 195 0.05 14.38 1.98
CA ASP A 195 -0.22 13.86 3.32
C ASP A 195 -1.22 12.72 3.20
N ILE A 196 -0.79 11.51 3.54
CA ILE A 196 -1.57 10.29 3.39
C ILE A 196 -1.63 9.57 4.73
N ASN A 197 -2.85 9.49 5.26
CA ASN A 197 -3.14 8.82 6.53
C ASN A 197 -4.07 7.65 6.31
N ILE A 198 -3.70 6.49 6.86
CA ILE A 198 -4.49 5.27 6.78
C ILE A 198 -4.67 4.68 8.16
N ASP A 199 -5.93 4.49 8.54
CA ASP A 199 -6.34 3.77 9.72
C ASP A 199 -7.05 2.48 9.31
N VAL A 200 -6.57 1.33 9.74
CA VAL A 200 -7.21 0.02 9.53
C VAL A 200 -7.73 -0.50 10.86
N ASN A 201 -9.04 -0.58 11.00
CA ASN A 201 -9.70 -1.22 12.14
C ASN A 201 -10.07 -2.63 11.74
N SER A 202 -9.37 -3.64 12.26
CA SER A 202 -9.57 -5.04 11.94
C SER A 202 -10.44 -5.72 12.99
N ILE A 203 -11.46 -6.43 12.55
CA ILE A 203 -12.23 -7.37 13.37
C ILE A 203 -11.83 -8.76 12.90
N TYR A 204 -11.40 -9.63 13.79
CA TYR A 204 -11.02 -10.98 13.43
C TYR A 204 -11.62 -12.02 14.36
N ALA A 205 -11.87 -13.19 13.79
CA ALA A 205 -12.32 -14.37 14.50
C ALA A 205 -11.57 -15.59 13.99
N THR A 206 -11.13 -16.44 14.89
CA THR A 206 -10.47 -17.72 14.61
C THR A 206 -11.15 -18.83 15.41
N TYR A 207 -11.37 -19.97 14.78
CA TYR A 207 -12.01 -21.13 15.38
C TYR A 207 -11.16 -22.39 15.15
N GLY A 208 -10.89 -23.12 16.21
CA GLY A 208 -10.24 -24.42 16.17
C GLY A 208 -11.19 -25.50 15.66
N LEU A 209 -11.09 -25.81 14.37
CA LEU A 209 -11.96 -26.79 13.71
C LEU A 209 -11.60 -28.22 14.14
N PHE A 210 -10.30 -28.50 14.25
CA PHE A 210 -9.70 -29.72 14.75
C PHE A 210 -8.60 -29.39 15.77
N ASP A 211 -8.06 -30.39 16.43
CA ASP A 211 -6.99 -30.17 17.43
C ASP A 211 -5.73 -29.54 16.80
N ASN A 212 -5.52 -29.80 15.49
CA ASN A 212 -4.39 -29.29 14.73
C ASN A 212 -4.78 -28.33 13.59
N MET A 213 -6.00 -27.83 13.55
CA MET A 213 -6.45 -26.97 12.46
C MET A 213 -7.35 -25.83 12.94
N ASP A 214 -6.94 -24.62 12.62
CA ASP A 214 -7.73 -23.39 12.83
C ASP A 214 -8.20 -22.83 11.49
N VAL A 215 -9.39 -22.25 11.50
CA VAL A 215 -9.92 -21.42 10.43
C VAL A 215 -10.25 -20.03 10.98
N GLY A 216 -10.00 -19.00 10.20
CA GLY A 216 -10.22 -17.62 10.64
C GLY A 216 -10.67 -16.70 9.53
N VAL A 217 -11.27 -15.60 9.93
CA VAL A 217 -11.68 -14.50 9.05
C VAL A 217 -11.20 -13.18 9.62
N VAL A 218 -10.82 -12.26 8.75
CA VAL A 218 -10.44 -10.89 9.09
C VAL A 218 -11.27 -9.93 8.25
N LEU A 219 -11.94 -9.01 8.91
CA LEU A 219 -12.77 -7.95 8.32
C LEU A 219 -12.08 -6.61 8.61
N PRO A 220 -11.32 -6.03 7.67
CA PRO A 220 -10.73 -4.72 7.83
C PRO A 220 -11.73 -3.62 7.48
N LEU A 221 -11.89 -2.64 8.34
CA LEU A 221 -12.57 -1.37 8.08
C LEU A 221 -11.47 -0.32 7.92
N VAL A 222 -11.35 0.21 6.71
CA VAL A 222 -10.28 1.12 6.31
C VAL A 222 -10.81 2.55 6.28
N SER A 223 -10.04 3.48 6.83
CA SER A 223 -10.24 4.92 6.68
C SER A 223 -8.98 5.50 6.03
N THR A 224 -9.14 6.07 4.85
CA THR A 224 -8.05 6.74 4.11
C THR A 224 -8.33 8.23 4.06
N ARG A 225 -7.32 9.05 4.35
CA ARG A 225 -7.35 10.50 4.19
C ARG A 225 -6.18 10.90 3.32
N LEU A 226 -6.47 11.76 2.35
CA LEU A 226 -5.52 12.31 1.41
C LEU A 226 -5.66 13.82 1.42
N HIS A 227 -4.57 14.51 1.69
CA HIS A 227 -4.40 15.92 1.34
C HIS A 227 -3.22 16.01 0.38
N GLY A 228 -3.39 16.75 -0.71
CA GLY A 228 -2.36 16.88 -1.73
C GLY A 228 -2.30 18.31 -2.25
N ARG A 229 -1.07 18.79 -2.49
CA ARG A 229 -0.79 20.04 -3.18
C ARG A 229 0.22 19.80 -4.28
N SER A 230 -0.05 20.35 -5.43
CA SER A 230 0.85 20.38 -6.57
C SER A 230 1.15 21.83 -6.95
N ASP A 231 2.42 22.21 -6.94
CA ASP A 231 2.91 23.48 -7.45
C ASP A 231 3.61 23.23 -8.79
N ALA A 232 3.03 23.75 -9.87
CA ALA A 232 3.52 23.57 -11.23
C ALA A 232 4.24 24.83 -11.70
N GLN A 233 5.38 24.63 -12.41
CA GLN A 233 6.18 25.69 -13.00
C GLN A 233 6.54 25.32 -14.44
N ILE A 234 6.15 26.12 -15.42
CA ILE A 234 6.63 26.01 -16.79
C ILE A 234 8.00 26.68 -16.89
N ILE A 235 8.97 25.94 -17.44
CA ILE A 235 10.35 26.39 -17.67
C ILE A 235 10.54 26.45 -19.19
N PRO A 236 10.45 27.67 -19.80
CA PRO A 236 10.59 27.82 -21.25
C PRO A 236 12.04 27.77 -21.67
N PHE A 237 12.33 27.02 -22.74
CA PHE A 237 13.65 26.94 -23.35
C PHE A 237 13.63 27.29 -24.86
N GLY A 238 12.45 27.58 -25.39
CA GLY A 238 12.24 27.57 -26.83
C GLY A 238 12.64 28.85 -27.58
N GLY A 239 12.69 30.01 -26.95
CA GLY A 239 12.95 31.24 -27.69
C GLY A 239 12.45 32.51 -27.00
N PRO A 240 12.36 33.62 -27.74
CA PRO A 240 11.99 34.93 -27.16
C PRO A 240 10.52 35.03 -26.73
N THR A 241 9.66 34.12 -27.19
CA THR A 241 8.25 34.04 -26.83
C THR A 241 7.98 32.72 -26.12
N VAL A 242 7.17 32.76 -25.08
CA VAL A 242 6.76 31.56 -24.32
C VAL A 242 5.60 30.89 -25.06
N ALA A 243 5.75 29.60 -25.37
CA ALA A 243 4.73 28.82 -26.06
C ALA A 243 3.62 28.33 -25.15
N HIS A 244 3.97 27.97 -23.88
CA HIS A 244 3.04 27.43 -22.91
C HIS A 244 2.98 28.32 -21.65
N PHE A 245 1.78 28.59 -21.17
CA PHE A 245 1.53 29.33 -19.94
C PHE A 245 0.17 28.94 -19.35
N PHE A 246 0.02 29.06 -18.05
CA PHE A 246 -1.23 28.73 -17.36
C PHE A 246 -2.30 29.82 -17.51
N ALA A 247 -1.87 31.07 -17.64
CA ALA A 247 -2.73 32.22 -17.84
C ALA A 247 -1.92 33.41 -18.40
N GLY A 248 -2.59 34.48 -18.76
CA GLY A 248 -1.96 35.68 -19.31
C GLY A 248 -1.91 35.66 -20.83
N THR A 249 -0.82 36.19 -21.39
CA THR A 249 -0.57 36.30 -22.85
C THR A 249 0.86 35.88 -23.17
N PRO A 250 1.22 35.54 -24.42
CA PRO A 250 2.58 35.20 -24.78
C PRO A 250 3.62 36.30 -24.44
N SER A 251 3.20 37.55 -24.37
CA SER A 251 4.05 38.68 -23.96
C SER A 251 4.08 38.95 -22.46
N ASN A 252 3.13 38.42 -21.72
CA ASN A 252 3.07 38.50 -20.27
C ASN A 252 2.49 37.19 -19.69
N PRO A 253 3.23 36.07 -19.76
CA PRO A 253 2.73 34.77 -19.40
C PRO A 253 2.75 34.54 -17.89
N VAL A 254 1.75 33.85 -17.39
CA VAL A 254 1.75 33.28 -16.02
C VAL A 254 2.28 31.86 -16.10
N LEU A 255 3.49 31.63 -15.60
CA LEU A 255 4.23 30.37 -15.73
C LEU A 255 4.12 29.47 -14.50
N SER A 256 3.36 29.85 -13.50
CA SER A 256 3.17 29.05 -12.30
C SER A 256 1.69 28.86 -11.99
N ALA A 257 1.34 27.70 -11.49
CA ALA A 257 0.01 27.39 -11.01
C ALA A 257 0.08 26.42 -9.83
N SER A 258 -0.94 26.41 -9.00
CA SER A 258 -1.04 25.49 -7.86
C SER A 258 -2.39 24.78 -7.87
N ARG A 259 -2.41 23.54 -7.42
CA ARG A 259 -3.61 22.74 -7.24
C ARG A 259 -3.60 22.06 -5.88
N ASP A 260 -4.70 22.22 -5.13
CA ASP A 260 -4.93 21.53 -3.88
C ASP A 260 -6.07 20.51 -4.04
N VAL A 261 -5.92 19.36 -3.39
CA VAL A 261 -6.95 18.34 -3.30
C VAL A 261 -7.07 17.83 -1.89
N ASP A 262 -8.29 17.58 -1.45
CA ASP A 262 -8.62 16.99 -0.16
C ASP A 262 -9.62 15.85 -0.37
N GLY A 263 -9.48 14.80 0.40
CA GLY A 263 -10.43 13.72 0.39
C GLY A 263 -10.28 12.75 1.54
N SER A 264 -11.37 12.07 1.83
CA SER A 264 -11.38 10.96 2.77
C SER A 264 -12.39 9.93 2.33
N ALA A 265 -12.08 8.66 2.62
CA ALA A 265 -12.98 7.54 2.40
C ALA A 265 -12.98 6.64 3.63
N PHE A 266 -14.10 5.95 3.84
CA PHE A 266 -14.24 4.94 4.88
C PHE A 266 -15.10 3.80 4.35
N GLY A 267 -14.66 2.57 4.55
CA GLY A 267 -15.40 1.40 4.11
C GLY A 267 -14.73 0.08 4.44
N LEU A 268 -15.30 -0.99 3.91
CA LEU A 268 -14.73 -2.32 4.01
C LEU A 268 -13.45 -2.39 3.15
N GLY A 269 -12.39 -2.95 3.72
CA GLY A 269 -11.17 -3.29 2.99
C GLY A 269 -11.22 -4.70 2.40
N ASP A 270 -10.06 -5.25 2.06
CA ASP A 270 -9.96 -6.60 1.49
C ASP A 270 -10.10 -7.67 2.59
N VAL A 271 -11.22 -8.38 2.58
CA VAL A 271 -11.55 -9.45 3.53
C VAL A 271 -10.58 -10.61 3.36
N ALA A 272 -10.05 -11.13 4.46
CA ALA A 272 -9.16 -12.27 4.46
C ALA A 272 -9.78 -13.50 5.13
N VAL A 273 -9.54 -14.67 4.52
CA VAL A 273 -9.86 -15.98 5.09
C VAL A 273 -8.57 -16.75 5.28
N ARG A 274 -8.41 -17.36 6.45
CA ARG A 274 -7.19 -18.05 6.86
C ARG A 274 -7.44 -19.46 7.28
N THR A 275 -6.46 -20.31 7.03
CA THR A 275 -6.41 -21.68 7.55
C THR A 275 -5.01 -21.97 8.03
N LYS A 276 -4.86 -22.42 9.27
CA LYS A 276 -3.60 -22.85 9.85
C LYS A 276 -3.67 -24.33 10.24
N ILE A 277 -2.66 -25.10 9.85
CA ILE A 277 -2.56 -26.53 10.12
C ILE A 277 -1.27 -26.80 10.87
N GLY A 278 -1.36 -27.30 12.09
CA GLY A 278 -0.25 -27.80 12.89
C GLY A 278 0.24 -29.13 12.31
N VAL A 279 1.46 -29.13 11.77
CA VAL A 279 2.12 -30.30 11.18
C VAL A 279 2.80 -31.12 12.26
N ARG A 280 3.47 -30.44 13.19
CA ARG A 280 4.12 -31.04 14.35
C ARG A 280 3.86 -30.17 15.57
N GLN A 281 3.35 -30.79 16.61
CA GLN A 281 3.10 -30.16 17.89
C GLN A 281 3.88 -30.91 18.97
N SER A 282 4.72 -30.22 19.71
CA SER A 282 5.50 -30.76 20.82
C SER A 282 5.72 -29.70 21.89
N ASP A 283 6.23 -30.09 23.06
CA ASP A 283 6.44 -29.15 24.18
C ASP A 283 7.51 -28.11 23.90
N HIS A 284 8.47 -28.40 23.03
CA HIS A 284 9.63 -27.54 22.81
C HIS A 284 9.66 -26.88 21.42
N ALA A 285 9.20 -27.58 20.38
CA ALA A 285 9.26 -27.08 19.01
C ALA A 285 8.02 -27.50 18.21
N ASN A 286 7.45 -26.55 17.48
CA ASN A 286 6.23 -26.71 16.73
C ASN A 286 6.43 -26.24 15.29
N LEU A 287 5.74 -26.91 14.37
CA LEU A 287 5.71 -26.57 12.94
C LEU A 287 4.25 -26.48 12.48
N ALA A 288 3.91 -25.44 11.75
CA ALA A 288 2.60 -25.27 11.12
C ALA A 288 2.73 -24.71 9.71
N LEU A 289 1.69 -24.91 8.92
CA LEU A 289 1.46 -24.26 7.65
C LEU A 289 0.24 -23.35 7.77
N LEU A 290 0.33 -22.16 7.17
CA LEU A 290 -0.78 -21.21 7.09
C LEU A 290 -1.03 -20.87 5.62
N ALA A 291 -2.28 -20.89 5.21
CA ALA A 291 -2.77 -20.32 3.98
C ALA A 291 -3.73 -19.18 4.29
N ASP A 292 -3.58 -18.06 3.57
CA ASP A 292 -4.39 -16.85 3.73
C ASP A 292 -4.80 -16.39 2.32
N ALA A 293 -6.09 -16.17 2.12
CA ALA A 293 -6.66 -15.66 0.87
C ALA A 293 -7.35 -14.33 1.15
N ARG A 294 -6.99 -13.29 0.42
CA ARG A 294 -7.61 -11.96 0.49
C ARG A 294 -8.42 -11.71 -0.77
N PHE A 295 -9.64 -11.29 -0.56
CA PHE A 295 -10.61 -11.01 -1.62
C PHE A 295 -10.70 -9.51 -1.85
N ALA A 296 -10.78 -9.09 -3.12
CA ALA A 296 -10.92 -7.71 -3.54
C ALA A 296 -12.32 -7.14 -3.18
N THR A 297 -12.57 -6.97 -1.90
CA THR A 297 -13.85 -6.44 -1.38
C THR A 297 -13.76 -4.94 -1.08
N GLY A 298 -12.55 -4.41 -0.94
CA GLY A 298 -12.29 -2.99 -0.76
C GLY A 298 -12.43 -2.21 -2.07
N ASP A 299 -12.87 -0.97 -1.98
CA ASP A 299 -12.99 -0.08 -3.14
C ASP A 299 -11.60 0.47 -3.50
N GLU A 300 -11.08 0.11 -4.70
CA GLU A 300 -9.78 0.55 -5.21
C GLU A 300 -9.79 2.05 -5.52
N GLU A 301 -10.89 2.60 -6.02
CA GLU A 301 -11.00 4.02 -6.37
C GLU A 301 -10.98 4.92 -5.13
N ASP A 302 -11.44 4.41 -4.01
CA ASP A 302 -11.42 5.08 -2.70
C ASP A 302 -10.18 4.71 -1.86
N LEU A 303 -9.22 3.99 -2.43
CA LEU A 303 -8.00 3.53 -1.74
C LEU A 303 -8.32 2.74 -0.45
N LEU A 304 -9.36 1.91 -0.46
CA LEU A 304 -9.76 1.07 0.66
C LEU A 304 -9.29 -0.38 0.53
N GLY A 305 -8.86 -0.78 -0.67
CA GLY A 305 -8.36 -2.12 -0.98
C GLY A 305 -7.51 -2.15 -2.24
N SER A 306 -7.02 -3.33 -2.60
CA SER A 306 -6.18 -3.52 -3.80
C SER A 306 -6.96 -3.64 -5.10
N GLY A 307 -8.28 -3.85 -5.02
CA GLY A 307 -9.10 -4.23 -6.18
C GLY A 307 -8.73 -5.59 -6.80
N LYS A 308 -7.79 -6.34 -6.19
CA LYS A 308 -7.23 -7.59 -6.71
C LYS A 308 -7.20 -8.69 -5.65
N PHE A 309 -7.33 -9.93 -6.11
CA PHE A 309 -7.16 -11.10 -5.25
C PHE A 309 -5.68 -11.30 -4.91
N SER A 310 -5.39 -11.67 -3.66
CA SER A 310 -4.08 -12.14 -3.27
C SER A 310 -4.17 -13.37 -2.36
N ALA A 311 -3.12 -14.20 -2.39
CA ALA A 311 -3.01 -15.38 -1.56
C ALA A 311 -1.59 -15.52 -1.02
N ARG A 312 -1.44 -15.92 0.23
CA ARG A 312 -0.13 -16.22 0.81
C ARG A 312 -0.11 -17.58 1.48
N GLY A 313 1.05 -18.22 1.42
CA GLY A 313 1.37 -19.42 2.15
C GLY A 313 2.57 -19.19 3.04
N LEU A 314 2.51 -19.64 4.31
CA LEU A 314 3.60 -19.53 5.29
C LEU A 314 3.91 -20.89 5.89
N ALA A 315 5.19 -21.20 6.02
CA ALA A 315 5.70 -22.19 6.98
C ALA A 315 6.07 -21.46 8.27
N ILE A 316 5.65 -21.98 9.39
CA ILE A 316 5.76 -21.35 10.71
C ILE A 316 6.49 -22.32 11.63
N VAL A 317 7.57 -21.87 12.25
CA VAL A 317 8.28 -22.60 13.30
C VAL A 317 8.24 -21.77 14.58
N SER A 318 8.03 -22.43 15.71
CA SER A 318 8.14 -21.80 17.01
C SER A 318 8.69 -22.78 18.04
N ALA A 319 9.48 -22.26 18.96
CA ALA A 319 10.04 -23.02 20.05
C ALA A 319 9.76 -22.33 21.39
N ARG A 320 10.03 -23.02 22.51
CA ARG A 320 9.83 -22.48 23.84
C ARG A 320 10.96 -22.92 24.77
N TYR A 321 11.53 -21.95 25.46
CA TYR A 321 12.59 -22.11 26.47
C TYR A 321 12.22 -21.31 27.72
N GLY A 322 11.46 -21.92 28.64
CA GLY A 322 10.90 -21.21 29.79
C GLY A 322 9.90 -20.12 29.35
N THR A 323 10.17 -18.87 29.70
CA THR A 323 9.36 -17.70 29.32
C THR A 323 9.65 -17.19 27.92
N PHE A 324 10.81 -17.50 27.36
CA PHE A 324 11.29 -17.08 26.06
C PHE A 324 10.78 -18.01 24.94
N ALA A 325 10.13 -17.46 23.93
CA ALA A 325 9.53 -18.20 22.83
C ALA A 325 9.98 -17.63 21.46
N PRO A 326 11.08 -18.11 20.88
CA PRO A 326 11.50 -17.72 19.55
C PRO A 326 10.58 -18.31 18.50
N HIS A 327 10.40 -17.56 17.40
CA HIS A 327 9.59 -17.98 16.27
C HIS A 327 10.14 -17.47 14.95
N GLY A 328 9.75 -18.11 13.87
CA GLY A 328 10.09 -17.72 12.50
C GLY A 328 8.99 -18.14 11.54
N ASN A 329 8.75 -17.29 10.56
CA ASN A 329 7.82 -17.53 9.47
C ASN A 329 8.52 -17.30 8.15
N ALA A 330 8.30 -18.17 7.17
CA ALA A 330 8.79 -17.99 5.82
C ALA A 330 7.70 -18.40 4.82
N GLY A 331 7.57 -17.67 3.74
CA GLY A 331 6.56 -17.97 2.76
C GLY A 331 6.55 -17.07 1.54
N TYR A 332 5.44 -17.10 0.84
CA TYR A 332 5.25 -16.41 -0.42
C TYR A 332 3.86 -15.80 -0.48
N VAL A 333 3.76 -14.59 -1.05
CA VAL A 333 2.50 -13.97 -1.41
C VAL A 333 2.41 -13.82 -2.93
N PHE A 334 1.33 -14.36 -3.48
CA PHE A 334 0.89 -14.18 -4.84
C PHE A 334 -0.12 -13.03 -4.92
N ARG A 335 0.04 -12.14 -5.91
CA ARG A 335 -0.86 -11.01 -6.17
C ARG A 335 -1.37 -11.05 -7.60
N ALA A 336 -2.67 -11.20 -7.77
CA ALA A 336 -3.29 -11.20 -9.10
C ALA A 336 -3.24 -9.80 -9.74
N GLY A 337 -3.22 -9.76 -11.09
CA GLY A 337 -3.42 -8.53 -11.87
C GLY A 337 -2.16 -7.73 -12.18
N GLY A 338 -0.98 -8.11 -11.71
CA GLY A 338 0.31 -7.54 -12.15
C GLY A 338 0.59 -6.09 -11.75
N ALA A 339 -0.32 -5.41 -11.02
CA ALA A 339 -0.10 -4.04 -10.52
C ALA A 339 0.93 -3.98 -9.40
N GLN A 340 1.09 -5.06 -8.66
CA GLN A 340 2.08 -5.24 -7.62
C GLN A 340 2.83 -6.55 -7.82
N ASN A 341 4.10 -6.54 -7.47
CA ASN A 341 4.92 -7.76 -7.52
C ASN A 341 4.50 -8.74 -6.43
N ASP A 342 4.67 -10.02 -6.74
CA ASP A 342 4.72 -11.06 -5.73
C ASP A 342 5.90 -10.85 -4.77
N ALA A 343 5.85 -11.45 -3.59
CA ALA A 343 6.94 -11.30 -2.65
C ALA A 343 7.22 -12.57 -1.84
N VAL A 344 8.48 -12.74 -1.45
CA VAL A 344 8.90 -13.66 -0.40
C VAL A 344 8.71 -12.97 0.94
N LEU A 345 8.05 -13.67 1.86
CA LEU A 345 7.78 -13.21 3.22
C LEU A 345 8.75 -13.90 4.17
N ALA A 346 9.35 -13.14 5.07
CA ALA A 346 10.19 -13.67 6.14
C ALA A 346 9.97 -12.88 7.43
N THR A 347 9.75 -13.58 8.52
CA THR A 347 9.68 -12.97 9.85
C THR A 347 10.51 -13.81 10.81
N ILE A 348 11.30 -13.17 11.63
CA ILE A 348 12.01 -13.80 12.74
C ILE A 348 11.86 -12.93 13.97
N GLY A 349 11.63 -13.54 15.11
CA GLY A 349 11.43 -12.82 16.35
C GLY A 349 11.31 -13.71 17.54
N PHE A 350 10.91 -13.10 18.63
CA PHE A 350 10.62 -13.79 19.89
C PHE A 350 9.56 -13.04 20.67
N ASP A 351 8.91 -13.77 21.55
CA ASP A 351 8.12 -13.20 22.62
C ASP A 351 8.61 -13.74 23.96
N ASP A 352 8.60 -12.90 24.97
CA ASP A 352 9.07 -13.24 26.33
C ASP A 352 8.10 -12.75 27.39
N LEU A 353 7.72 -13.64 28.31
CA LEU A 353 6.89 -13.29 29.47
C LEU A 353 7.76 -12.62 30.52
N MET A 354 7.86 -11.29 30.44
CA MET A 354 8.69 -10.50 31.36
C MET A 354 8.13 -10.43 32.78
N ALA A 355 6.82 -10.52 32.94
CA ALA A 355 6.12 -10.55 34.21
C ALA A 355 4.86 -11.42 34.08
N GLU A 356 4.22 -11.77 35.18
CA GLU A 356 3.10 -12.72 35.23
C GLU A 356 2.04 -12.54 34.15
N ARG A 357 1.86 -11.31 33.62
CA ARG A 357 0.85 -10.94 32.62
C ARG A 357 1.34 -10.01 31.52
N ILE A 358 2.64 -9.76 31.47
CA ILE A 358 3.25 -8.83 30.51
C ILE A 358 4.18 -9.62 29.59
N THR A 359 3.82 -9.70 28.32
CA THR A 359 4.62 -10.30 27.26
C THR A 359 5.24 -9.19 26.41
N LEU A 360 6.55 -9.20 26.26
CA LEU A 360 7.27 -8.45 25.25
C LEU A 360 7.26 -9.25 23.94
N ALA A 361 7.03 -8.61 22.81
CA ALA A 361 7.17 -9.19 21.49
C ALA A 361 8.07 -8.30 20.61
N VAL A 362 9.06 -8.94 19.98
CA VAL A 362 10.02 -8.28 19.09
C VAL A 362 10.14 -9.10 17.81
N ASP A 363 9.91 -8.48 16.65
CA ASP A 363 9.97 -9.12 15.34
C ASP A 363 10.78 -8.31 14.35
N LEU A 364 11.49 -8.97 13.45
CA LEU A 364 11.94 -8.44 12.17
C LEU A 364 11.01 -8.99 11.09
N VAL A 365 10.25 -8.12 10.43
CA VAL A 365 9.25 -8.49 9.43
C VAL A 365 9.72 -8.01 8.06
N SER A 366 9.81 -8.93 7.11
CA SER A 366 10.31 -8.65 5.77
C SER A 366 9.33 -9.12 4.70
N GLU A 367 9.18 -8.29 3.68
CA GLU A 367 8.52 -8.60 2.43
C GLU A 367 9.48 -8.24 1.29
N LEU A 368 9.99 -9.24 0.59
CA LEU A 368 11.02 -9.09 -0.42
C LEU A 368 10.41 -9.33 -1.80
N GLN A 369 10.40 -8.30 -2.62
CA GLN A 369 9.84 -8.31 -3.97
C GLN A 369 10.47 -9.39 -4.83
N VAL A 370 9.65 -10.12 -5.58
CA VAL A 370 10.07 -11.10 -6.58
C VAL A 370 9.97 -10.51 -7.98
N GLY A 371 11.04 -10.64 -8.75
CA GLY A 371 11.11 -10.13 -10.11
C GLY A 371 11.44 -8.64 -10.20
N ARG A 372 11.37 -8.10 -11.42
CA ARG A 372 11.54 -6.66 -11.64
C ARG A 372 10.31 -5.92 -11.15
N SER A 373 10.51 -4.69 -10.70
CA SER A 373 9.39 -3.84 -10.30
C SER A 373 8.38 -3.68 -11.44
N THR A 374 7.10 -3.88 -11.14
CA THR A 374 6.00 -3.55 -12.07
C THR A 374 5.83 -2.04 -12.18
N LEU A 375 6.32 -1.29 -11.20
CA LEU A 375 6.34 0.16 -11.19
C LEU A 375 7.57 0.65 -11.97
N VAL A 376 7.39 0.86 -13.27
CA VAL A 376 8.45 1.29 -14.18
C VAL A 376 8.47 2.82 -14.22
N LEU A 377 9.63 3.38 -13.89
CA LEU A 377 9.84 4.82 -14.03
C LEU A 377 10.21 5.17 -15.47
N PRO A 378 9.75 6.33 -15.97
CA PRO A 378 10.12 6.78 -17.30
C PRO A 378 11.62 7.08 -17.38
N PRO A 379 12.26 6.80 -18.55
CA PRO A 379 13.66 7.08 -18.75
C PRO A 379 13.95 8.58 -18.80
N ALA A 380 15.20 8.95 -18.60
CA ALA A 380 15.64 10.33 -18.76
C ALA A 380 15.49 10.80 -20.19
N VAL A 381 15.04 12.03 -20.36
CA VAL A 381 14.85 12.69 -21.66
C VAL A 381 16.05 13.57 -21.97
N GLN A 382 16.62 13.42 -23.17
CA GLN A 382 17.75 14.22 -23.64
C GLN A 382 17.28 15.29 -24.61
N TYR A 383 17.72 16.50 -24.36
CA TYR A 383 17.50 17.63 -25.24
C TYR A 383 18.84 18.10 -25.86
N ASP A 384 18.83 18.44 -27.12
CA ASP A 384 19.99 19.01 -27.79
C ASP A 384 19.87 20.53 -27.99
N TYR A 385 18.66 21.08 -28.00
CA TYR A 385 18.36 22.49 -28.21
C TYR A 385 17.66 23.10 -26.98
N PRO A 386 17.90 24.36 -26.62
CA PRO A 386 18.93 25.30 -27.12
C PRO A 386 20.35 24.94 -26.69
N PHE A 387 20.47 23.99 -25.77
CA PHE A 387 21.74 23.42 -25.31
C PHE A 387 21.50 21.97 -24.83
N LYS A 388 22.55 21.17 -24.87
CA LYS A 388 22.47 19.78 -24.42
C LYS A 388 22.16 19.72 -22.94
N ARG A 389 21.09 18.99 -22.57
CA ARG A 389 20.69 18.73 -21.21
C ARG A 389 19.96 17.41 -21.10
N THR A 390 19.97 16.83 -19.92
CA THR A 390 19.22 15.61 -19.60
C THR A 390 18.25 15.93 -18.48
N ILE A 391 16.98 15.61 -18.69
CA ILE A 391 15.93 15.75 -17.69
C ILE A 391 15.59 14.36 -17.18
N VAL A 392 15.75 14.16 -15.87
CA VAL A 392 15.29 12.97 -15.16
C VAL A 392 13.85 13.24 -14.72
N PRO A 393 12.87 12.45 -15.16
CA PRO A 393 11.45 12.78 -14.95
C PRO A 393 10.99 12.81 -13.51
N THR A 394 11.71 12.17 -12.59
CA THR A 394 11.35 12.15 -11.17
C THR A 394 12.57 11.97 -10.28
N SER A 395 12.47 12.48 -9.05
CA SER A 395 13.46 12.22 -7.97
C SER A 395 13.28 10.84 -7.31
N ILE A 396 12.19 10.12 -7.61
CA ILE A 396 11.93 8.79 -7.05
C ILE A 396 12.93 7.79 -7.67
N PRO A 397 13.71 7.05 -6.86
CA PRO A 397 14.70 6.11 -7.39
C PRO A 397 14.05 4.87 -8.01
N ASP A 398 14.66 4.35 -9.08
CA ASP A 398 14.34 3.03 -9.62
C ASP A 398 14.96 1.95 -8.75
N MET A 399 14.14 1.32 -7.91
CA MET A 399 14.57 0.30 -6.96
C MET A 399 13.43 -0.69 -6.67
N ALA A 400 13.77 -1.85 -6.14
CA ALA A 400 12.79 -2.80 -5.66
C ALA A 400 12.08 -2.29 -4.41
N ASP A 401 10.77 -2.58 -4.30
CA ASP A 401 9.93 -2.21 -3.16
C ASP A 401 10.04 -3.23 -2.01
N ASN A 402 11.27 -3.64 -1.68
CA ASN A 402 11.52 -4.50 -0.53
C ASN A 402 11.16 -3.77 0.76
N ILE A 403 10.39 -4.41 1.62
CA ILE A 403 9.94 -3.87 2.90
C ILE A 403 10.61 -4.65 4.03
N VAL A 404 11.32 -3.96 4.90
CA VAL A 404 11.90 -4.52 6.14
C VAL A 404 11.52 -3.61 7.30
N ASN A 405 10.86 -4.18 8.31
CA ASN A 405 10.40 -3.47 9.49
C ASN A 405 10.90 -4.16 10.75
N GLY A 406 11.27 -3.36 11.76
CA GLY A 406 11.37 -3.79 13.15
C GLY A 406 10.05 -3.58 13.86
N SER A 407 9.58 -4.58 14.57
CA SER A 407 8.37 -4.57 15.39
C SER A 407 8.75 -4.68 16.85
N PHE A 408 8.17 -3.83 17.69
CA PHE A 408 8.37 -3.84 19.14
C PHE A 408 7.05 -3.56 19.83
N GLY A 409 6.64 -4.44 20.74
CA GLY A 409 5.37 -4.24 21.41
C GLY A 409 5.18 -5.08 22.66
N PHE A 410 4.06 -4.83 23.33
CA PHE A 410 3.66 -5.50 24.55
C PHE A 410 2.25 -6.04 24.44
N LYS A 411 2.04 -7.17 25.12
CA LYS A 411 0.73 -7.75 25.39
C LYS A 411 0.49 -7.83 26.89
N PHE A 412 -0.67 -7.37 27.31
CA PHE A 412 -1.10 -7.35 28.72
C PHE A 412 -2.30 -8.27 28.89
N ALA A 413 -2.08 -9.45 29.46
CA ALA A 413 -3.15 -10.40 29.75
C ALA A 413 -3.90 -10.00 31.03
N THR A 414 -5.24 -9.98 30.97
CA THR A 414 -6.10 -9.70 32.14
C THR A 414 -6.53 -11.00 32.84
N THR A 415 -7.04 -10.90 34.05
CA THR A 415 -7.66 -12.04 34.79
C THR A 415 -8.96 -12.54 34.16
N THR A 416 -9.57 -11.73 33.31
CA THR A 416 -10.88 -12.02 32.67
C THR A 416 -10.75 -12.64 31.29
N GLY A 417 -9.52 -13.00 30.82
CA GLY A 417 -9.26 -13.63 29.53
C GLY A 417 -9.06 -12.65 28.37
N PHE A 418 -9.11 -11.34 28.62
CA PHE A 418 -8.75 -10.35 27.61
C PHE A 418 -7.25 -10.12 27.58
N THR A 419 -6.75 -9.84 26.39
CA THR A 419 -5.36 -9.41 26.16
C THR A 419 -5.37 -8.07 25.44
N ILE A 420 -4.74 -7.07 26.02
CA ILE A 420 -4.51 -5.76 25.40
C ILE A 420 -3.18 -5.82 24.65
N VAL A 421 -3.17 -5.35 23.43
CA VAL A 421 -2.00 -5.34 22.52
C VAL A 421 -1.61 -3.90 22.23
N THR A 422 -0.32 -3.59 22.27
CA THR A 422 0.24 -2.33 21.76
C THR A 422 1.56 -2.61 21.07
N ASN A 423 1.79 -1.98 19.92
CA ASN A 423 2.98 -2.20 19.11
C ASN A 423 3.35 -0.96 18.28
N ALA A 424 4.66 -0.79 18.05
CA ALA A 424 5.22 0.12 17.07
C ALA A 424 6.01 -0.67 16.01
N LEU A 425 5.74 -0.40 14.74
CA LEU A 425 6.44 -0.95 13.59
C LEU A 425 7.27 0.16 12.95
N VAL A 426 8.57 -0.02 12.88
CA VAL A 426 9.53 0.98 12.42
C VAL A 426 10.19 0.49 11.13
N PRO A 427 10.25 1.29 10.05
CA PRO A 427 10.92 0.91 8.83
C PRO A 427 12.44 0.85 9.03
N LEU A 428 13.06 -0.23 8.55
CA LEU A 428 14.52 -0.43 8.59
C LEU A 428 15.17 -0.23 7.22
N ASN A 429 14.36 -0.05 6.17
CA ASN A 429 14.83 0.25 4.82
C ASN A 429 13.90 1.26 4.14
N ARG A 430 14.22 1.63 2.88
CA ARG A 430 13.53 2.71 2.13
C ARG A 430 12.60 2.20 1.03
N GLY A 431 12.42 0.88 0.86
CA GLY A 431 11.57 0.34 -0.22
C GLY A 431 10.08 0.65 -0.01
N GLY A 432 9.37 0.88 -1.11
CA GLY A 432 7.93 1.15 -1.10
C GLY A 432 7.50 2.46 -0.44
N LEU A 433 6.22 2.54 -0.12
CA LEU A 433 5.61 3.65 0.63
C LEU A 433 5.80 3.39 2.14
N ARG A 434 6.33 4.37 2.88
CA ARG A 434 6.75 4.20 4.28
C ARG A 434 6.14 5.24 5.21
N ALA A 435 5.63 4.78 6.34
CA ALA A 435 5.39 5.63 7.50
C ALA A 435 6.66 5.66 8.37
N ASN A 436 6.91 6.75 9.07
CA ASN A 436 8.04 6.81 10.03
C ASN A 436 7.86 5.79 11.15
N VAL A 437 6.63 5.65 11.63
CA VAL A 437 6.20 4.62 12.59
C VAL A 437 4.77 4.25 12.27
N THR A 438 4.45 2.96 12.30
CA THR A 438 3.07 2.47 12.29
C THR A 438 2.71 1.95 13.68
N TYR A 439 1.64 2.46 14.25
CA TYR A 439 1.17 2.05 15.57
C TYR A 439 0.03 1.06 15.46
N THR A 440 0.08 0.02 16.28
CA THR A 440 -1.02 -0.95 16.40
C THR A 440 -1.45 -1.07 17.84
N THR A 441 -2.75 -1.02 18.06
CA THR A 441 -3.38 -1.33 19.35
C THR A 441 -4.50 -2.32 19.13
N GLY A 442 -4.78 -3.17 20.12
CA GLY A 442 -5.82 -4.18 19.97
C GLY A 442 -6.32 -4.75 21.28
N LEU A 443 -7.43 -5.45 21.17
CA LEU A 443 -8.03 -6.21 22.23
C LEU A 443 -8.37 -7.60 21.71
N GLU A 444 -7.89 -8.63 22.38
CA GLU A 444 -8.09 -10.03 22.03
C GLU A 444 -8.83 -10.75 23.17
N PHE A 445 -9.65 -11.73 22.83
CA PHE A 445 -10.33 -12.60 23.78
C PHE A 445 -10.39 -14.02 23.24
N SER A 446 -10.01 -14.98 24.09
CA SER A 446 -10.01 -16.41 23.74
C SER A 446 -10.89 -17.21 24.71
N PHE A 447 -11.67 -18.17 24.21
CA PHE A 447 -12.62 -18.97 25.00
C PHE A 447 -12.81 -20.39 24.44
#